data_9b95f2087453d59e86bd560ea9f37fed
#
_entry.id   9b95f2087453d59e86bd560ea9f37fed
#
_cell.length_a   1.000
_cell.length_b   1.000
_cell.length_c   1.000
_cell.angle_alpha   90.00
_cell.angle_beta   90.00
_cell.angle_gamma   90.00
#
_symmetry.space_group_name_H-M   'P 1'
#
loop_
_entity.id
_entity.type
_entity.pdbx_description
1 polymer ?
#
loop_
_entity_poly.entity_id
_entity_poly.type
_entity_poly.pdbx_seq_one_letter_code
_entity_poly.pdbx_strand_id
1 'polypeptide(L)'
;MIAYLTRVHFADRVLEDALPEELSRLGLRHPLILTDIGNGESDGLDRLQDALAVTPEEPALLRVAASGDGTADLSRARALCAETGCDGIIGFGGMRALDLARLLADAQRPAITIPTQTQTIGLGPLSSHVVPAPGCRAVLPAAVLCDATLTLGADPDSTATAGMDALIHCLESFLGTAFNPPADGIALEGLRRCALHLEDAVRDGADITARRELLAVALNGGLAAEKGFGGIEAAAHGLETLSGARHGALHGALLGGMLSFNAPAVSDRFAVIRTALGLPARSDLAEELAALARRIGLPTRLSDIGIGADLLPAAARRAAADPANRTNPRLATARDYERIMRAAL
;
A
#
# COMPACT_ATOMS: atom_id res chain seq x y z
N MET A 1 -3.12 4.22 20.76
CA MET A 1 -4.43 4.75 20.31
C MET A 1 -4.85 3.86 19.16
N ILE A 2 -6.11 3.50 19.02
CA ILE A 2 -6.65 2.74 17.89
C ILE A 2 -7.67 3.65 17.22
N ALA A 3 -7.49 3.98 15.94
CA ALA A 3 -8.34 4.90 15.23
C ALA A 3 -8.74 4.34 13.85
N TYR A 4 -9.99 3.88 13.71
CA TYR A 4 -10.56 3.37 12.46
C TYR A 4 -11.72 4.25 11.97
N LEU A 5 -11.62 5.57 12.16
CA LEU A 5 -12.72 6.52 11.90
C LEU A 5 -12.80 6.95 10.42
N THR A 6 -12.59 6.03 9.50
CA THR A 6 -12.85 6.27 8.07
C THR A 6 -14.07 5.47 7.61
N ARG A 7 -14.83 6.02 6.68
CA ARG A 7 -15.94 5.29 6.03
C ARG A 7 -15.36 4.48 4.88
N VAL A 8 -15.74 3.22 4.76
CA VAL A 8 -15.32 2.37 3.65
C VAL A 8 -16.55 1.89 2.91
N HIS A 9 -16.65 2.24 1.63
CA HIS A 9 -17.61 1.67 0.69
C HIS A 9 -16.90 0.56 -0.07
N PHE A 10 -17.41 -0.65 0.00
CA PHE A 10 -16.78 -1.81 -0.63
C PHE A 10 -17.83 -2.61 -1.40
N ALA A 11 -17.89 -2.40 -2.70
CA ALA A 11 -18.71 -3.17 -3.63
C ALA A 11 -18.22 -2.98 -5.07
N ASP A 12 -18.63 -3.87 -5.96
CA ASP A 12 -18.38 -3.69 -7.39
C ASP A 12 -19.22 -2.50 -7.90
N ARG A 13 -18.61 -1.64 -8.71
CA ARG A 13 -19.23 -0.42 -9.26
C ARG A 13 -19.76 0.55 -8.19
N VAL A 14 -19.14 0.54 -7.02
CA VAL A 14 -19.56 1.43 -5.92
C VAL A 14 -19.20 2.89 -6.17
N LEU A 15 -18.33 3.16 -7.12
CA LEU A 15 -17.88 4.52 -7.46
C LEU A 15 -19.07 5.42 -7.82
N GLU A 16 -19.96 4.94 -8.69
CA GLU A 16 -21.06 5.71 -9.25
C GLU A 16 -22.12 6.09 -8.22
N ASP A 17 -22.30 5.25 -7.20
CA ASP A 17 -23.30 5.47 -6.14
C ASP A 17 -22.69 6.19 -4.93
N ALA A 18 -21.54 5.72 -4.45
CA ALA A 18 -20.95 6.20 -3.21
C ALA A 18 -20.26 7.56 -3.32
N LEU A 19 -19.66 7.89 -4.48
CA LEU A 19 -18.99 9.18 -4.61
C LEU A 19 -19.97 10.36 -4.52
N PRO A 20 -21.10 10.39 -5.24
CA PRO A 20 -22.11 11.44 -5.07
C PRO A 20 -22.66 11.54 -3.63
N GLU A 21 -22.87 10.39 -2.97
CA GLU A 21 -23.33 10.35 -1.58
C GLU A 21 -22.30 11.00 -0.64
N GLU A 22 -21.01 10.65 -0.77
CA GLU A 22 -19.95 11.18 0.07
C GLU A 22 -19.68 12.67 -0.21
N LEU A 23 -19.74 13.12 -1.46
CA LEU A 23 -19.65 14.52 -1.81
C LEU A 23 -20.76 15.32 -1.12
N SER A 24 -22.00 14.85 -1.20
CA SER A 24 -23.16 15.48 -0.54
C SER A 24 -23.01 15.50 0.98
N ARG A 25 -22.60 14.36 1.58
CA ARG A 25 -22.40 14.24 3.04
C ARG A 25 -21.33 15.18 3.57
N LEU A 26 -20.24 15.34 2.82
CA LEU A 26 -19.13 16.22 3.18
C LEU A 26 -19.35 17.68 2.77
N GLY A 27 -20.40 17.96 1.99
CA GLY A 27 -20.70 19.29 1.47
C GLY A 27 -19.72 19.75 0.39
N LEU A 28 -19.04 18.81 -0.31
CA LEU A 28 -18.05 19.13 -1.32
C LEU A 28 -18.73 19.50 -2.65
N ARG A 29 -18.37 20.65 -3.17
CA ARG A 29 -18.91 21.23 -4.40
C ARG A 29 -17.85 21.43 -5.47
N HIS A 30 -16.59 21.57 -5.06
CA HIS A 30 -15.46 21.88 -5.92
C HIS A 30 -14.19 21.14 -5.49
N PRO A 31 -14.19 19.77 -5.51
CA PRO A 31 -13.02 19.01 -5.08
C PRO A 31 -11.88 19.09 -6.12
N LEU A 32 -10.63 18.99 -5.64
CA LEU A 32 -9.46 18.77 -6.49
C LEU A 32 -9.20 17.26 -6.65
N ILE A 33 -9.08 16.80 -7.90
CA ILE A 33 -8.72 15.42 -8.21
C ILE A 33 -7.21 15.30 -8.38
N LEU A 34 -6.59 14.37 -7.64
CA LEU A 34 -5.20 13.94 -7.85
C LEU A 34 -5.20 12.55 -8.44
N THR A 35 -4.53 12.35 -9.58
CA THR A 35 -4.46 11.04 -10.24
C THR A 35 -3.08 10.78 -10.84
N ASP A 36 -2.63 9.53 -10.79
CA ASP A 36 -1.44 9.02 -11.49
C ASP A 36 -1.80 8.22 -12.76
N ILE A 37 -3.08 8.14 -13.11
CA ILE A 37 -3.56 7.49 -14.32
C ILE A 37 -3.30 8.37 -15.55
N GLY A 38 -2.68 7.79 -16.57
CA GLY A 38 -2.39 8.45 -17.85
C GLY A 38 -3.63 8.76 -18.70
N ASN A 39 -3.46 9.58 -19.73
CA ASN A 39 -4.53 9.85 -20.67
C ASN A 39 -4.85 8.60 -21.50
N GLY A 40 -6.11 8.17 -21.50
CA GLY A 40 -6.59 7.04 -22.30
C GLY A 40 -6.24 5.65 -21.73
N GLU A 41 -5.73 5.59 -20.50
CA GLU A 41 -5.31 4.31 -19.90
C GLU A 41 -6.43 3.58 -19.14
N SER A 42 -7.55 4.22 -18.82
CA SER A 42 -8.66 3.50 -18.20
C SER A 42 -10.00 4.20 -18.38
N ASP A 43 -11.02 3.42 -18.59
CA ASP A 43 -12.43 3.78 -18.48
C ASP A 43 -12.79 4.30 -17.04
N GLY A 44 -11.93 4.05 -16.05
CA GLY A 44 -12.10 4.51 -14.68
C GLY A 44 -12.11 6.03 -14.53
N LEU A 45 -11.34 6.78 -15.34
CA LEU A 45 -11.40 8.24 -15.29
C LEU A 45 -12.71 8.78 -15.87
N ASP A 46 -13.24 8.18 -16.94
CA ASP A 46 -14.52 8.55 -17.51
C ASP A 46 -15.64 8.28 -16.50
N ARG A 47 -15.62 7.14 -15.84
CA ARG A 47 -16.55 6.79 -14.75
C ARG A 47 -16.46 7.75 -13.57
N LEU A 48 -15.24 8.18 -13.21
CA LEU A 48 -15.05 9.19 -12.17
C LEU A 48 -15.68 10.52 -12.58
N GLN A 49 -15.48 10.96 -13.81
CA GLN A 49 -16.05 12.21 -14.34
C GLN A 49 -17.58 12.13 -14.36
N ASP A 50 -18.14 11.01 -14.79
CA ASP A 50 -19.61 10.78 -14.79
C ASP A 50 -20.16 10.86 -13.36
N ALA A 51 -19.49 10.23 -12.38
CA ALA A 51 -19.88 10.27 -10.97
C ALA A 51 -19.77 11.69 -10.36
N LEU A 52 -18.88 12.53 -10.90
CA LEU A 52 -18.68 13.92 -10.49
C LEU A 52 -19.62 14.90 -11.20
N ALA A 53 -20.41 14.49 -12.18
CA ALA A 53 -21.37 15.36 -12.89
C ALA A 53 -22.44 15.96 -11.96
N VAL A 54 -22.53 15.50 -10.72
CA VAL A 54 -23.41 16.09 -9.69
C VAL A 54 -22.83 17.36 -9.05
N THR A 55 -21.53 17.64 -9.24
CA THR A 55 -20.90 18.86 -8.74
C THR A 55 -21.32 20.07 -9.57
N PRO A 56 -21.54 21.25 -8.95
CA PRO A 56 -22.00 22.44 -9.68
C PRO A 56 -20.97 22.98 -10.69
N GLU A 57 -19.70 22.70 -10.43
CA GLU A 57 -18.56 23.15 -11.24
C GLU A 57 -17.69 21.96 -11.63
N GLU A 58 -17.04 22.04 -12.78
CA GLU A 58 -16.11 20.99 -13.21
C GLU A 58 -14.92 20.92 -12.25
N PRO A 59 -14.65 19.78 -11.61
CA PRO A 59 -13.54 19.62 -10.68
C PRO A 59 -12.19 19.80 -11.36
N ALA A 60 -11.29 20.52 -10.70
CA ALA A 60 -9.92 20.63 -11.18
C ALA A 60 -9.22 19.28 -11.07
N LEU A 61 -8.41 18.92 -12.08
CA LEU A 61 -7.65 17.67 -12.12
C LEU A 61 -6.16 17.95 -12.21
N LEU A 62 -5.38 17.38 -11.30
CA LEU A 62 -3.93 17.39 -11.34
C LEU A 62 -3.40 15.98 -11.54
N ARG A 63 -2.67 15.76 -12.62
CA ARG A 63 -1.90 14.53 -12.83
C ARG A 63 -0.59 14.62 -12.06
N VAL A 64 -0.39 13.64 -11.17
CA VAL A 64 0.84 13.52 -10.40
C VAL A 64 1.89 12.74 -11.20
N ALA A 65 3.15 13.03 -10.97
CA ALA A 65 4.24 12.38 -11.66
C ALA A 65 4.37 10.91 -11.26
N ALA A 66 4.77 10.05 -12.19
CA ALA A 66 4.98 8.61 -11.93
C ALA A 66 6.20 8.34 -11.02
N SER A 67 7.11 9.30 -10.85
CA SER A 67 8.35 9.15 -10.09
C SER A 67 8.72 10.44 -9.33
N GLY A 68 9.71 10.34 -8.43
CA GLY A 68 10.17 11.43 -7.58
C GLY A 68 9.60 11.35 -6.16
N ASP A 69 9.90 12.32 -5.30
CA ASP A 69 9.55 12.35 -3.88
C ASP A 69 8.16 12.98 -3.56
N GLY A 70 7.39 13.33 -4.57
CA GLY A 70 6.07 13.98 -4.43
C GLY A 70 6.09 15.46 -4.04
N THR A 71 7.23 16.04 -3.71
CA THR A 71 7.33 17.44 -3.23
C THR A 71 6.85 18.44 -4.27
N ALA A 72 7.24 18.25 -5.53
CA ALA A 72 6.81 19.12 -6.64
C ALA A 72 5.30 18.99 -6.89
N ASP A 73 4.78 17.75 -6.87
CA ASP A 73 3.35 17.51 -7.06
C ASP A 73 2.52 18.10 -5.92
N LEU A 74 2.97 17.96 -4.68
CA LEU A 74 2.30 18.57 -3.51
C LEU A 74 2.30 20.10 -3.61
N SER A 75 3.39 20.71 -4.10
CA SER A 75 3.47 22.16 -4.30
C SER A 75 2.52 22.64 -5.41
N ARG A 76 2.45 21.90 -6.52
CA ARG A 76 1.50 22.16 -7.62
C ARG A 76 0.05 22.02 -7.17
N ALA A 77 -0.24 20.96 -6.40
CA ALA A 77 -1.58 20.70 -5.86
C ALA A 77 -2.03 21.82 -4.91
N ARG A 78 -1.13 22.29 -4.03
CA ARG A 78 -1.41 23.43 -3.14
C ARG A 78 -1.69 24.72 -3.92
N ALA A 79 -0.90 24.99 -4.93
CA ALA A 79 -1.10 26.17 -5.80
C ALA A 79 -2.46 26.10 -6.50
N LEU A 80 -2.79 24.96 -7.09
CA LEU A 80 -4.06 24.75 -7.77
C LEU A 80 -5.26 24.83 -6.82
N CYS A 81 -5.15 24.28 -5.60
CA CYS A 81 -6.17 24.46 -4.56
C CYS A 81 -6.39 25.93 -4.18
N ALA A 82 -5.31 26.70 -4.08
CA ALA A 82 -5.43 28.12 -3.76
C ALA A 82 -6.05 28.93 -4.91
N GLU A 83 -5.75 28.56 -6.15
CA GLU A 83 -6.28 29.21 -7.36
C GLU A 83 -7.76 28.89 -7.57
N THR A 84 -8.14 27.62 -7.40
CA THR A 84 -9.52 27.16 -7.65
C THR A 84 -10.44 27.29 -6.42
N GLY A 85 -9.88 27.48 -5.23
CA GLY A 85 -10.66 27.49 -3.99
C GLY A 85 -11.24 26.13 -3.63
N CYS A 86 -10.55 25.04 -3.95
CA CYS A 86 -11.05 23.67 -3.73
C CYS A 86 -11.47 23.44 -2.25
N ASP A 87 -12.58 22.73 -2.07
CA ASP A 87 -13.21 22.42 -0.78
C ASP A 87 -13.00 21.00 -0.29
N GLY A 88 -12.41 20.12 -1.14
CA GLY A 88 -12.07 18.75 -0.83
C GLY A 88 -11.03 18.18 -1.79
N ILE A 89 -10.51 17.00 -1.47
CA ILE A 89 -9.47 16.35 -2.26
C ILE A 89 -9.95 14.94 -2.61
N ILE A 90 -9.86 14.56 -3.87
CA ILE A 90 -10.10 13.19 -4.33
C ILE A 90 -8.78 12.61 -4.82
N GLY A 91 -8.29 11.57 -4.16
CA GLY A 91 -7.19 10.74 -4.67
C GLY A 91 -7.76 9.59 -5.48
N PHE A 92 -7.50 9.54 -6.78
CA PHE A 92 -7.96 8.50 -7.69
C PHE A 92 -6.79 7.87 -8.42
N GLY A 93 -6.46 6.62 -8.12
CA GLY A 93 -5.31 5.97 -8.74
C GLY A 93 -4.57 5.01 -7.81
N GLY A 94 -3.26 4.93 -8.00
CA GLY A 94 -2.34 4.17 -7.18
C GLY A 94 -1.92 4.92 -5.91
N MET A 95 -1.02 4.30 -5.17
CA MET A 95 -0.57 4.74 -3.85
C MET A 95 -0.14 6.22 -3.81
N ARG A 96 0.56 6.69 -4.85
CA ARG A 96 1.07 8.06 -4.90
C ARG A 96 -0.05 9.12 -4.95
N ALA A 97 -1.06 8.91 -5.77
CA ALA A 97 -2.21 9.80 -5.84
C ALA A 97 -2.96 9.84 -4.51
N LEU A 98 -3.15 8.66 -3.88
CA LEU A 98 -3.85 8.53 -2.60
C LEU A 98 -3.08 9.20 -1.45
N ASP A 99 -1.77 9.02 -1.37
CA ASP A 99 -0.93 9.61 -0.32
C ASP A 99 -0.81 11.13 -0.45
N LEU A 100 -0.68 11.65 -1.69
CA LEU A 100 -0.67 13.09 -1.92
C LEU A 100 -2.01 13.73 -1.56
N ALA A 101 -3.14 13.04 -1.85
CA ALA A 101 -4.45 13.50 -1.42
C ALA A 101 -4.55 13.61 0.12
N ARG A 102 -4.04 12.62 0.84
CA ARG A 102 -3.99 12.61 2.30
C ARG A 102 -3.08 13.67 2.92
N LEU A 103 -1.98 14.01 2.23
CA LEU A 103 -1.04 15.07 2.65
C LEU A 103 -1.57 16.48 2.36
N LEU A 104 -2.39 16.62 1.32
CA LEU A 104 -2.99 17.88 0.95
C LEU A 104 -4.23 18.21 1.81
N ALA A 105 -4.93 17.17 2.27
CA ALA A 105 -6.16 17.29 3.04
C ALA A 105 -5.94 17.82 4.47
N ASP A 106 -6.96 18.47 4.99
CA ASP A 106 -7.05 18.96 6.36
C ASP A 106 -8.51 18.88 6.87
N ALA A 107 -8.78 19.45 8.04
CA ALA A 107 -10.11 19.43 8.63
C ALA A 107 -11.19 20.21 7.83
N GLN A 108 -10.76 21.14 6.98
CA GLN A 108 -11.65 21.97 6.16
C GLN A 108 -11.75 21.42 4.72
N ARG A 109 -10.77 20.65 4.30
CA ARG A 109 -10.69 20.00 2.98
C ARG A 109 -10.44 18.52 3.16
N PRO A 110 -11.48 17.73 3.45
CA PRO A 110 -11.35 16.29 3.64
C PRO A 110 -10.91 15.57 2.36
N ALA A 111 -10.24 14.44 2.52
CA ALA A 111 -9.89 13.56 1.39
C ALA A 111 -10.91 12.43 1.24
N ILE A 112 -11.19 12.07 -0.03
CA ILE A 112 -11.78 10.80 -0.43
C ILE A 112 -10.71 10.06 -1.23
N THR A 113 -10.45 8.79 -0.91
CA THR A 113 -9.50 7.96 -1.66
C THR A 113 -10.21 6.85 -2.42
N ILE A 114 -9.82 6.67 -3.69
CA ILE A 114 -10.43 5.71 -4.63
C ILE A 114 -9.28 4.95 -5.28
N PRO A 115 -8.88 3.80 -4.71
CA PRO A 115 -7.79 3.00 -5.24
C PRO A 115 -8.18 2.32 -6.56
N THR A 116 -7.29 2.37 -7.54
CA THR A 116 -7.41 1.66 -8.82
C THR A 116 -6.39 0.52 -8.93
N GLN A 117 -5.65 0.28 -7.89
CA GLN A 117 -4.66 -0.79 -7.75
C GLN A 117 -4.87 -1.50 -6.41
N THR A 118 -4.40 -2.73 -6.31
CA THR A 118 -4.55 -3.57 -5.10
C THR A 118 -3.37 -3.45 -4.13
N GLN A 119 -2.65 -2.34 -4.18
CA GLN A 119 -1.64 -1.95 -3.19
C GLN A 119 -2.31 -1.30 -1.97
N THR A 120 -1.54 -0.55 -1.21
CA THR A 120 -2.08 0.26 -0.11
C THR A 120 -3.21 1.17 -0.59
N ILE A 121 -4.33 1.16 0.10
CA ILE A 121 -5.55 1.91 -0.24
C ILE A 121 -5.62 3.32 0.36
N GLY A 122 -4.48 3.92 0.70
CA GLY A 122 -4.44 5.24 1.36
C GLY A 122 -4.85 5.20 2.84
N LEU A 123 -4.70 4.07 3.51
CA LEU A 123 -4.80 3.89 4.96
C LEU A 123 -3.44 3.43 5.50
N GLY A 124 -3.07 3.86 6.68
CA GLY A 124 -1.76 3.51 7.24
C GLY A 124 -0.65 4.56 6.96
N PRO A 125 0.62 4.21 7.15
CA PRO A 125 1.76 5.08 6.86
C PRO A 125 1.80 5.53 5.41
N LEU A 126 2.48 6.67 5.15
CA LEU A 126 2.77 7.09 3.78
C LEU A 126 3.78 6.13 3.14
N SER A 127 3.65 5.96 1.85
CA SER A 127 4.65 5.25 1.06
C SER A 127 5.99 5.99 1.04
N SER A 128 7.08 5.28 0.79
CA SER A 128 8.42 5.85 0.60
C SER A 128 8.50 6.80 -0.60
N HIS A 129 7.55 6.73 -1.52
CA HIS A 129 7.46 7.60 -2.70
C HIS A 129 6.98 9.02 -2.40
N VAL A 130 6.50 9.27 -1.18
CA VAL A 130 5.96 10.58 -0.81
C VAL A 130 6.60 11.04 0.49
N VAL A 131 7.50 12.02 0.40
CA VAL A 131 8.18 12.58 1.56
C VAL A 131 7.41 13.82 2.05
N PRO A 132 6.81 13.76 3.24
CA PRO A 132 6.11 14.91 3.77
C PRO A 132 7.09 16.05 4.10
N ALA A 133 6.71 17.28 3.75
CA ALA A 133 7.45 18.45 4.20
C ALA A 133 7.41 18.54 5.74
N PRO A 134 8.41 19.18 6.38
CA PRO A 134 8.42 19.37 7.82
C PRO A 134 7.10 19.97 8.33
N GLY A 135 6.47 19.31 9.30
CA GLY A 135 5.19 19.72 9.86
C GLY A 135 3.94 19.22 9.10
N CYS A 136 4.08 18.64 7.92
CA CYS A 136 2.96 17.99 7.22
C CYS A 136 2.76 16.57 7.76
N ARG A 137 1.50 16.21 7.98
CA ARG A 137 1.09 14.84 8.33
C ARG A 137 -0.05 14.42 7.41
N ALA A 138 0.02 13.19 6.93
CA ALA A 138 -1.12 12.60 6.24
C ALA A 138 -2.29 12.45 7.21
N VAL A 139 -3.47 12.81 6.75
CA VAL A 139 -4.72 12.56 7.50
C VAL A 139 -5.35 11.25 7.04
N LEU A 140 -6.21 10.66 7.87
CA LEU A 140 -7.09 9.59 7.42
C LEU A 140 -8.11 10.18 6.44
N PRO A 141 -8.37 9.51 5.30
CA PRO A 141 -9.42 9.97 4.39
C PRO A 141 -10.79 9.90 5.07
N ALA A 142 -11.67 10.82 4.75
CA ALA A 142 -13.04 10.84 5.25
C ALA A 142 -13.87 9.67 4.70
N ALA A 143 -13.51 9.20 3.50
CA ALA A 143 -14.05 7.99 2.91
C ALA A 143 -13.03 7.30 2.00
N VAL A 144 -13.15 5.98 1.89
CA VAL A 144 -12.43 5.12 0.92
C VAL A 144 -13.47 4.38 0.10
N LEU A 145 -13.37 4.47 -1.22
CA LEU A 145 -14.25 3.76 -2.15
C LEU A 145 -13.48 2.61 -2.79
N CYS A 146 -13.73 1.40 -2.33
CA CYS A 146 -13.11 0.16 -2.80
C CYS A 146 -14.00 -0.48 -3.88
N ASP A 147 -13.75 -0.11 -5.13
CA ASP A 147 -14.41 -0.66 -6.31
C ASP A 147 -13.47 -1.61 -7.05
N ALA A 148 -13.70 -2.92 -6.92
CA ALA A 148 -12.81 -3.91 -7.54
C ALA A 148 -12.83 -3.83 -9.08
N THR A 149 -13.90 -3.31 -9.69
CA THR A 149 -13.98 -3.16 -11.15
C THR A 149 -12.98 -2.14 -11.70
N LEU A 150 -12.51 -1.20 -10.88
CA LEU A 150 -11.44 -0.25 -11.25
C LEU A 150 -10.05 -0.90 -11.33
N THR A 151 -9.90 -2.11 -10.81
CA THR A 151 -8.63 -2.85 -10.82
C THR A 151 -8.54 -3.89 -11.95
N LEU A 152 -9.62 -4.08 -12.72
CA LEU A 152 -9.66 -5.03 -13.81
C LEU A 152 -8.65 -4.67 -14.92
N GLY A 153 -8.07 -5.69 -15.53
CA GLY A 153 -7.11 -5.51 -16.63
C GLY A 153 -5.71 -5.08 -16.19
N ALA A 154 -5.44 -4.93 -14.90
CA ALA A 154 -4.07 -4.71 -14.44
C ALA A 154 -3.18 -5.90 -14.84
N ASP A 155 -1.98 -5.61 -15.31
CA ASP A 155 -1.04 -6.63 -15.78
C ASP A 155 -0.58 -7.56 -14.64
N PRO A 156 -0.12 -8.78 -14.98
CA PRO A 156 0.29 -9.77 -13.98
C PRO A 156 1.41 -9.30 -13.05
N ASP A 157 2.37 -8.55 -13.58
CA ASP A 157 3.53 -8.10 -12.82
C ASP A 157 3.17 -6.99 -11.82
N SER A 158 2.34 -6.02 -12.23
CA SER A 158 1.76 -5.03 -11.31
C SER A 158 0.87 -5.68 -10.25
N THR A 159 0.09 -6.69 -10.64
CA THR A 159 -0.77 -7.44 -9.71
C THR A 159 0.06 -8.22 -8.69
N ALA A 160 1.11 -8.91 -9.12
CA ALA A 160 2.01 -9.66 -8.23
C ALA A 160 2.71 -8.74 -7.24
N THR A 161 3.22 -7.59 -7.74
CA THR A 161 3.89 -6.58 -6.93
C THR A 161 2.96 -5.99 -5.87
N ALA A 162 1.75 -5.58 -6.28
CA ALA A 162 0.75 -5.02 -5.39
C ALA A 162 0.22 -6.03 -4.36
N GLY A 163 -0.01 -7.26 -4.78
CA GLY A 163 -0.48 -8.32 -3.89
C GLY A 163 0.56 -8.75 -2.88
N MET A 164 1.84 -8.78 -3.26
CA MET A 164 2.94 -9.05 -2.32
C MET A 164 3.05 -7.92 -1.28
N ASP A 165 2.92 -6.67 -1.70
CA ASP A 165 2.91 -5.50 -0.81
C ASP A 165 1.79 -5.63 0.24
N ALA A 166 0.57 -5.89 -0.20
CA ALA A 166 -0.58 -6.08 0.69
C ALA A 166 -0.39 -7.28 1.65
N LEU A 167 0.21 -8.37 1.18
CA LEU A 167 0.56 -9.53 2.01
C LEU A 167 1.56 -9.14 3.10
N ILE A 168 2.63 -8.44 2.75
CA ILE A 168 3.67 -8.02 3.70
C ILE A 168 3.10 -7.05 4.73
N HIS A 169 2.23 -6.13 4.34
CA HIS A 169 1.56 -5.24 5.28
C HIS A 169 0.74 -6.02 6.32
N CYS A 170 -0.05 -7.02 5.89
CA CYS A 170 -0.77 -7.91 6.82
C CYS A 170 0.20 -8.71 7.70
N LEU A 171 1.25 -9.30 7.12
CA LEU A 171 2.22 -10.13 7.79
C LEU A 171 2.97 -9.36 8.89
N GLU A 172 3.55 -8.21 8.53
CA GLU A 172 4.35 -7.41 9.46
C GLU A 172 3.50 -6.73 10.52
N SER A 173 2.30 -6.25 10.16
CA SER A 173 1.36 -5.73 11.15
C SER A 173 0.98 -6.80 12.17
N PHE A 174 0.69 -8.03 11.73
CA PHE A 174 0.44 -9.13 12.67
C PHE A 174 1.66 -9.41 13.54
N LEU A 175 2.87 -9.47 12.99
CA LEU A 175 4.10 -9.74 13.72
C LEU A 175 4.51 -8.59 14.66
N GLY A 176 4.07 -7.36 14.38
CA GLY A 176 4.46 -6.14 15.09
C GLY A 176 4.23 -6.22 16.60
N THR A 177 5.07 -5.50 17.37
CA THR A 177 5.15 -5.57 18.83
C THR A 177 4.03 -4.84 19.57
N ALA A 178 3.32 -3.91 18.92
CA ALA A 178 2.25 -3.16 19.56
C ALA A 178 1.05 -4.07 19.88
N PHE A 179 0.38 -3.81 21.01
CA PHE A 179 -0.84 -4.52 21.38
C PHE A 179 -2.05 -3.90 20.69
N ASN A 180 -2.58 -4.56 19.67
CA ASN A 180 -3.77 -4.13 18.93
C ASN A 180 -4.53 -5.36 18.40
N PRO A 181 -5.38 -6.01 19.25
CA PRO A 181 -6.12 -7.21 18.85
C PRO A 181 -7.03 -7.04 17.62
N PRO A 182 -7.74 -5.90 17.40
CA PRO A 182 -8.46 -5.67 16.17
C PRO A 182 -7.55 -5.76 14.92
N ALA A 183 -6.38 -5.10 14.95
CA ALA A 183 -5.41 -5.16 13.84
C ALA A 183 -4.89 -6.58 13.62
N ASP A 184 -4.66 -7.35 14.67
CA ASP A 184 -4.23 -8.76 14.56
C ASP A 184 -5.27 -9.60 13.82
N GLY A 185 -6.56 -9.44 14.13
CA GLY A 185 -7.65 -10.15 13.46
C GLY A 185 -7.80 -9.74 11.99
N ILE A 186 -7.72 -8.44 11.71
CA ILE A 186 -7.78 -7.89 10.35
C ILE A 186 -6.62 -8.39 9.50
N ALA A 187 -5.39 -8.37 10.05
CA ALA A 187 -4.19 -8.84 9.37
C ALA A 187 -4.27 -10.34 9.02
N LEU A 188 -4.72 -11.18 9.95
CA LEU A 188 -4.87 -12.62 9.71
C LEU A 188 -5.92 -12.93 8.63
N GLU A 189 -7.02 -12.20 8.59
CA GLU A 189 -8.01 -12.33 7.53
C GLU A 189 -7.44 -11.89 6.18
N GLY A 190 -6.63 -10.83 6.15
CA GLY A 190 -5.88 -10.42 4.95
C GLY A 190 -4.95 -11.54 4.44
N LEU A 191 -4.17 -12.14 5.33
CA LEU A 191 -3.28 -13.27 4.98
C LEU A 191 -4.06 -14.46 4.38
N ARG A 192 -5.19 -14.82 4.98
CA ARG A 192 -6.04 -15.92 4.51
C ARG A 192 -6.57 -15.65 3.10
N ARG A 193 -7.09 -14.45 2.84
CA ARG A 193 -7.59 -14.05 1.50
C ARG A 193 -6.47 -14.05 0.48
N CYS A 194 -5.31 -13.50 0.83
CA CYS A 194 -4.15 -13.44 -0.04
C CYS A 194 -3.71 -14.86 -0.48
N ALA A 195 -3.63 -15.80 0.47
CA ALA A 195 -3.25 -17.18 0.17
C ALA A 195 -4.21 -17.89 -0.80
N LEU A 196 -5.48 -17.50 -0.80
CA LEU A 196 -6.51 -18.12 -1.64
C LEU A 196 -6.61 -17.50 -3.04
N HIS A 197 -6.28 -16.21 -3.21
CA HIS A 197 -6.68 -15.47 -4.40
C HIS A 197 -5.54 -14.74 -5.11
N LEU A 198 -4.35 -14.59 -4.50
CA LEU A 198 -3.26 -13.83 -5.13
C LEU A 198 -2.79 -14.48 -6.45
N GLU A 199 -2.59 -15.79 -6.46
CA GLU A 199 -2.13 -16.50 -7.67
C GLU A 199 -3.19 -16.43 -8.78
N ASP A 200 -4.47 -16.53 -8.44
CA ASP A 200 -5.57 -16.40 -9.40
C ASP A 200 -5.65 -14.98 -10.00
N ALA A 201 -5.54 -13.95 -9.16
CA ALA A 201 -5.54 -12.57 -9.61
C ALA A 201 -4.34 -12.22 -10.52
N VAL A 202 -3.16 -12.83 -10.26
CA VAL A 202 -1.97 -12.67 -11.12
C VAL A 202 -2.16 -13.39 -12.44
N ARG A 203 -2.75 -14.59 -12.41
CA ARG A 203 -2.98 -15.39 -13.61
C ARG A 203 -4.04 -14.81 -14.54
N ASP A 204 -5.11 -14.28 -13.97
CA ASP A 204 -6.25 -13.71 -14.71
C ASP A 204 -6.65 -12.33 -14.15
N GLY A 205 -6.18 -11.29 -14.83
CA GLY A 205 -6.50 -9.90 -14.49
C GLY A 205 -7.99 -9.54 -14.65
N ALA A 206 -8.79 -10.36 -15.31
CA ALA A 206 -10.21 -10.16 -15.53
C ALA A 206 -11.10 -10.91 -14.49
N ASP A 207 -10.51 -11.75 -13.64
CA ASP A 207 -11.26 -12.43 -12.57
C ASP A 207 -11.67 -11.43 -11.48
N ILE A 208 -12.92 -10.93 -11.58
CA ILE A 208 -13.47 -9.95 -10.64
C ILE A 208 -13.52 -10.47 -9.20
N THR A 209 -13.66 -11.78 -8.99
CA THR A 209 -13.66 -12.37 -7.65
C THR A 209 -12.27 -12.28 -7.03
N ALA A 210 -11.25 -12.70 -7.77
CA ALA A 210 -9.87 -12.59 -7.31
C ALA A 210 -9.45 -11.12 -7.09
N ARG A 211 -9.87 -10.20 -7.97
CA ARG A 211 -9.65 -8.75 -7.82
C ARG A 211 -10.29 -8.18 -6.58
N ARG A 212 -11.56 -8.53 -6.31
CA ARG A 212 -12.29 -8.10 -5.11
C ARG A 212 -11.59 -8.59 -3.85
N GLU A 213 -11.19 -9.85 -3.83
CA GLU A 213 -10.49 -10.44 -2.69
C GLU A 213 -9.12 -9.79 -2.48
N LEU A 214 -8.37 -9.51 -3.55
CA LEU A 214 -7.07 -8.85 -3.43
C LEU A 214 -7.19 -7.38 -2.98
N LEU A 215 -8.22 -6.66 -3.42
CA LEU A 215 -8.54 -5.33 -2.91
C LEU A 215 -8.90 -5.37 -1.41
N ALA A 216 -9.60 -6.43 -0.97
CA ALA A 216 -9.88 -6.64 0.45
C ALA A 216 -8.59 -6.94 1.25
N VAL A 217 -7.60 -7.63 0.67
CA VAL A 217 -6.27 -7.81 1.30
C VAL A 217 -5.59 -6.46 1.50
N ALA A 218 -5.61 -5.60 0.48
CA ALA A 218 -5.04 -4.25 0.56
C ALA A 218 -5.72 -3.39 1.63
N LEU A 219 -7.06 -3.46 1.73
CA LEU A 219 -7.83 -2.82 2.79
C LEU A 219 -7.40 -3.32 4.17
N ASN A 220 -7.30 -4.63 4.34
CA ASN A 220 -6.90 -5.25 5.60
C ASN A 220 -5.47 -4.86 5.99
N GLY A 221 -4.53 -4.86 5.05
CA GLY A 221 -3.16 -4.39 5.28
C GLY A 221 -3.10 -2.94 5.72
N GLY A 222 -3.84 -2.07 5.04
CA GLY A 222 -3.93 -0.65 5.38
C GLY A 222 -4.53 -0.39 6.77
N LEU A 223 -5.61 -1.08 7.13
CA LEU A 223 -6.23 -0.98 8.46
C LEU A 223 -5.32 -1.56 9.55
N ALA A 224 -4.68 -2.70 9.29
CA ALA A 224 -3.78 -3.32 10.26
C ALA A 224 -2.50 -2.51 10.49
N ALA A 225 -2.09 -1.69 9.53
CA ALA A 225 -0.90 -0.84 9.58
C ALA A 225 -0.88 0.17 10.74
N GLU A 226 -2.02 0.45 11.37
CA GLU A 226 -2.12 1.19 12.63
C GLU A 226 -1.25 0.58 13.73
N LYS A 227 -0.98 -0.72 13.67
CA LYS A 227 -0.11 -1.43 14.59
C LYS A 227 1.39 -1.20 14.31
N GLY A 228 1.72 -0.71 13.14
CA GLY A 228 3.07 -0.56 12.62
C GLY A 228 3.47 -1.72 11.70
N PHE A 229 4.53 -1.49 10.94
CA PHE A 229 5.16 -2.48 10.07
C PHE A 229 6.41 -3.10 10.72
N GLY A 230 7.29 -3.70 9.92
CA GLY A 230 8.47 -4.39 10.43
C GLY A 230 9.71 -4.20 9.56
N GLY A 231 10.60 -5.18 9.65
CA GLY A 231 11.92 -5.09 9.07
C GLY A 231 11.95 -5.31 7.56
N ILE A 232 10.96 -5.99 6.96
CA ILE A 232 10.86 -6.15 5.50
C ILE A 232 10.58 -4.79 4.89
N GLU A 233 9.59 -4.08 5.43
CA GLU A 233 9.20 -2.73 5.02
C GLU A 233 10.37 -1.75 5.18
N ALA A 234 11.01 -1.74 6.35
CA ALA A 234 12.16 -0.89 6.61
C ALA A 234 13.31 -1.13 5.62
N ALA A 235 13.58 -2.39 5.29
CA ALA A 235 14.61 -2.77 4.33
C ALA A 235 14.25 -2.35 2.89
N ALA A 236 12.99 -2.53 2.51
CA ALA A 236 12.48 -2.10 1.21
C ALA A 236 12.58 -0.58 1.04
N HIS A 237 12.14 0.23 2.01
CA HIS A 237 12.30 1.69 2.01
C HIS A 237 13.76 2.13 1.83
N GLY A 238 14.66 1.46 2.56
CA GLY A 238 16.10 1.75 2.49
C GLY A 238 16.69 1.54 1.09
N LEU A 239 16.28 0.46 0.41
CA LEU A 239 16.75 0.11 -0.93
C LEU A 239 16.05 0.93 -2.02
N GLU A 240 14.74 1.05 -1.96
CA GLU A 240 13.93 1.76 -2.95
C GLU A 240 14.40 3.19 -3.16
N THR A 241 14.62 3.93 -2.07
CA THR A 241 15.12 5.31 -2.12
C THR A 241 16.46 5.46 -2.87
N LEU A 242 17.28 4.41 -2.90
CA LEU A 242 18.62 4.44 -3.51
C LEU A 242 18.64 3.84 -4.92
N SER A 243 17.77 2.87 -5.20
CA SER A 243 17.79 2.10 -6.44
C SER A 243 16.65 2.46 -7.39
N GLY A 244 15.54 3.00 -6.89
CA GLY A 244 14.29 3.17 -7.64
C GLY A 244 13.59 1.86 -7.98
N ALA A 245 14.00 0.73 -7.38
CA ALA A 245 13.37 -0.56 -7.60
C ALA A 245 11.93 -0.57 -7.08
N ARG A 246 11.06 -1.36 -7.71
CA ARG A 246 9.66 -1.46 -7.29
C ARG A 246 9.52 -2.14 -5.93
N HIS A 247 8.71 -1.55 -5.08
CA HIS A 247 8.55 -1.90 -3.66
C HIS A 247 8.23 -3.39 -3.44
N GLY A 248 7.18 -3.92 -4.06
CA GLY A 248 6.81 -5.32 -3.91
C GLY A 248 7.83 -6.33 -4.47
N ALA A 249 8.67 -5.93 -5.44
CA ALA A 249 9.78 -6.76 -5.89
C ALA A 249 10.88 -6.86 -4.82
N LEU A 250 11.14 -5.77 -4.09
CA LEU A 250 12.03 -5.76 -2.93
C LEU A 250 11.50 -6.66 -1.82
N HIS A 251 10.20 -6.66 -1.58
CA HIS A 251 9.55 -7.55 -0.62
C HIS A 251 9.83 -9.01 -0.92
N GLY A 252 9.66 -9.45 -2.19
CA GLY A 252 9.96 -10.82 -2.61
C GLY A 252 11.38 -11.26 -2.29
N ALA A 253 12.36 -10.38 -2.48
CA ALA A 253 13.78 -10.67 -2.22
C ALA A 253 14.15 -10.65 -0.73
N LEU A 254 13.50 -9.82 0.09
CA LEU A 254 13.88 -9.55 1.48
C LEU A 254 13.17 -10.42 2.51
N LEU A 255 11.96 -10.90 2.16
CA LEU A 255 11.06 -11.55 3.12
C LEU A 255 11.67 -12.78 3.80
N GLY A 256 12.33 -13.65 3.08
CA GLY A 256 12.91 -14.88 3.64
C GLY A 256 13.98 -14.61 4.70
N GLY A 257 14.88 -13.69 4.41
CA GLY A 257 15.96 -13.30 5.32
C GLY A 257 15.44 -12.62 6.58
N MET A 258 14.45 -11.73 6.45
CA MET A 258 13.87 -11.02 7.59
C MET A 258 13.00 -11.91 8.46
N LEU A 259 12.22 -12.81 7.87
CA LEU A 259 11.44 -13.80 8.63
C LEU A 259 12.37 -14.71 9.44
N SER A 260 13.46 -15.20 8.84
CA SER A 260 14.47 -15.98 9.56
C SER A 260 15.11 -15.21 10.70
N PHE A 261 15.36 -13.91 10.52
CA PHE A 261 15.87 -13.04 11.58
C PHE A 261 14.87 -12.88 12.73
N ASN A 262 13.57 -12.74 12.43
CA ASN A 262 12.52 -12.54 13.43
C ASN A 262 12.06 -13.83 14.12
N ALA A 263 12.24 -15.00 13.51
CA ALA A 263 11.72 -16.28 13.98
C ALA A 263 11.97 -16.59 15.48
N PRO A 264 13.17 -16.33 16.06
CA PRO A 264 13.41 -16.59 17.46
C PRO A 264 12.53 -15.79 18.43
N ALA A 265 11.99 -14.64 18.01
CA ALA A 265 11.17 -13.77 18.85
C ALA A 265 9.67 -14.02 18.71
N VAL A 266 9.23 -14.64 17.61
CA VAL A 266 7.79 -14.74 17.24
C VAL A 266 7.39 -16.11 16.72
N SER A 267 8.06 -17.18 17.15
CA SER A 267 7.78 -18.55 16.70
C SER A 267 6.30 -18.95 16.87
N ASP A 268 5.66 -18.52 17.95
CA ASP A 268 4.25 -18.80 18.22
C ASP A 268 3.34 -18.09 17.21
N ARG A 269 3.66 -16.85 16.85
CA ARG A 269 2.92 -16.10 15.81
C ARG A 269 3.09 -16.73 14.43
N PHE A 270 4.24 -17.31 14.13
CA PHE A 270 4.45 -18.07 12.88
C PHE A 270 3.51 -19.26 12.76
N ALA A 271 3.18 -19.95 13.87
CA ALA A 271 2.20 -21.02 13.85
C ALA A 271 0.79 -20.53 13.45
N VAL A 272 0.40 -19.36 13.96
CA VAL A 272 -0.88 -18.72 13.62
C VAL A 272 -0.90 -18.29 12.15
N ILE A 273 0.19 -17.70 11.66
CA ILE A 273 0.32 -17.30 10.24
C ILE A 273 0.21 -18.51 9.32
N ARG A 274 0.91 -19.63 9.64
CA ARG A 274 0.78 -20.88 8.84
C ARG A 274 -0.67 -21.34 8.75
N THR A 275 -1.40 -21.28 9.86
CA THR A 275 -2.82 -21.63 9.88
C THR A 275 -3.64 -20.71 9.00
N ALA A 276 -3.43 -19.40 9.08
CA ALA A 276 -4.13 -18.41 8.25
C ALA A 276 -3.85 -18.60 6.74
N LEU A 277 -2.61 -18.94 6.39
CA LEU A 277 -2.18 -19.22 5.03
C LEU A 277 -2.55 -20.62 4.52
N GLY A 278 -3.15 -21.49 5.37
CA GLY A 278 -3.45 -22.87 4.99
C GLY A 278 -2.22 -23.77 4.83
N LEU A 279 -1.09 -23.40 5.42
CA LEU A 279 0.18 -24.12 5.30
C LEU A 279 0.31 -25.27 6.31
N PRO A 280 1.10 -26.31 6.03
CA PRO A 280 1.39 -27.37 6.99
C PRO A 280 2.00 -26.83 8.28
N ALA A 281 1.60 -27.37 9.42
CA ALA A 281 2.01 -26.86 10.74
C ALA A 281 3.53 -26.79 10.98
N ARG A 282 4.30 -27.62 10.28
CA ARG A 282 5.77 -27.72 10.41
C ARG A 282 6.54 -27.18 9.19
N SER A 283 5.85 -26.57 8.22
CA SER A 283 6.55 -25.97 7.07
C SER A 283 7.38 -24.76 7.49
N ASP A 284 8.44 -24.49 6.77
CA ASP A 284 9.22 -23.27 6.93
C ASP A 284 8.45 -22.11 6.29
N LEU A 285 7.97 -21.18 7.13
CA LEU A 285 7.19 -20.05 6.68
C LEU A 285 7.96 -19.16 5.68
N ALA A 286 9.25 -18.98 5.89
CA ALA A 286 10.09 -18.16 5.02
C ALA A 286 10.20 -18.79 3.63
N GLU A 287 10.42 -20.11 3.57
CA GLU A 287 10.50 -20.85 2.29
C GLU A 287 9.15 -20.91 1.58
N GLU A 288 8.05 -21.12 2.29
CA GLU A 288 6.70 -21.16 1.69
C GLU A 288 6.33 -19.82 1.05
N LEU A 289 6.63 -18.70 1.72
CA LEU A 289 6.36 -17.37 1.18
C LEU A 289 7.34 -16.99 0.04
N ALA A 290 8.60 -17.43 0.11
CA ALA A 290 9.53 -17.29 -1.00
C ALA A 290 9.08 -18.13 -2.23
N ALA A 291 8.53 -19.33 -1.99
CA ALA A 291 7.93 -20.13 -3.04
C ALA A 291 6.70 -19.46 -3.67
N LEU A 292 5.85 -18.82 -2.87
CA LEU A 292 4.74 -18.00 -3.38
C LEU A 292 5.25 -16.87 -4.28
N ALA A 293 6.26 -16.11 -3.82
CA ALA A 293 6.86 -15.02 -4.61
C ALA A 293 7.34 -15.53 -5.99
N ARG A 294 8.02 -16.69 -6.02
CA ARG A 294 8.44 -17.33 -7.28
C ARG A 294 7.25 -17.72 -8.17
N ARG A 295 6.18 -18.31 -7.61
CA ARG A 295 4.99 -18.72 -8.38
C ARG A 295 4.26 -17.56 -9.03
N ILE A 296 4.24 -16.41 -8.39
CA ILE A 296 3.65 -15.18 -8.95
C ILE A 296 4.64 -14.35 -9.79
N GLY A 297 5.83 -14.88 -10.06
CA GLY A 297 6.80 -14.26 -10.96
C GLY A 297 7.65 -13.15 -10.34
N LEU A 298 7.63 -12.97 -9.02
CA LEU A 298 8.47 -11.98 -8.36
C LEU A 298 9.91 -12.47 -8.16
N PRO A 299 10.90 -11.57 -8.29
CA PRO A 299 12.29 -11.88 -7.97
C PRO A 299 12.45 -12.21 -6.50
N THR A 300 13.30 -13.18 -6.19
CA THR A 300 13.64 -13.57 -4.82
C THR A 300 15.09 -13.25 -4.47
N ARG A 301 15.80 -12.55 -5.36
CA ARG A 301 17.16 -12.05 -5.14
C ARG A 301 17.25 -10.58 -5.53
N LEU A 302 18.03 -9.82 -4.78
CA LEU A 302 18.29 -8.40 -5.05
C LEU A 302 19.06 -8.20 -6.36
N SER A 303 19.95 -9.14 -6.71
CA SER A 303 20.66 -9.13 -7.99
C SER A 303 19.74 -9.21 -9.21
N ASP A 304 18.61 -9.92 -9.10
CA ASP A 304 17.65 -10.10 -10.21
C ASP A 304 16.92 -8.78 -10.56
N ILE A 305 16.94 -7.82 -9.63
CA ILE A 305 16.38 -6.47 -9.79
C ILE A 305 17.46 -5.39 -9.91
N GLY A 306 18.70 -5.79 -10.22
CA GLY A 306 19.80 -4.87 -10.50
C GLY A 306 20.44 -4.21 -9.27
N ILE A 307 20.17 -4.70 -8.07
CA ILE A 307 20.77 -4.16 -6.84
C ILE A 307 22.11 -4.83 -6.58
N GLY A 308 23.18 -4.01 -6.55
CA GLY A 308 24.54 -4.42 -6.26
C GLY A 308 24.90 -4.29 -4.78
N ALA A 309 26.01 -4.93 -4.40
CA ALA A 309 26.53 -4.92 -3.04
C ALA A 309 26.96 -3.52 -2.54
N ASP A 310 27.25 -2.61 -3.45
CA ASP A 310 27.69 -1.24 -3.17
C ASP A 310 26.59 -0.38 -2.52
N LEU A 311 25.32 -0.63 -2.83
CA LEU A 311 24.17 0.06 -2.24
C LEU A 311 23.87 -0.39 -0.80
N LEU A 312 24.22 -1.64 -0.43
CA LEU A 312 23.76 -2.26 0.80
C LEU A 312 24.16 -1.52 2.09
N PRO A 313 25.39 -0.97 2.25
CA PRO A 313 25.74 -0.26 3.47
C PRO A 313 24.90 1.00 3.70
N ALA A 314 24.52 1.71 2.64
CA ALA A 314 23.69 2.90 2.72
C ALA A 314 22.23 2.54 2.99
N ALA A 315 21.70 1.55 2.28
CA ALA A 315 20.35 1.01 2.47
C ALA A 315 20.14 0.48 3.90
N ALA A 316 21.10 -0.27 4.43
CA ALA A 316 21.05 -0.83 5.78
C ALA A 316 21.01 0.24 6.87
N ARG A 317 21.75 1.35 6.71
CA ARG A 317 21.67 2.50 7.64
C ARG A 317 20.30 3.17 7.61
N ARG A 318 19.72 3.33 6.42
CA ARG A 318 18.36 3.87 6.25
C ARG A 318 17.32 2.96 6.89
N ALA A 319 17.37 1.67 6.60
CA ALA A 319 16.48 0.67 7.17
C ALA A 319 16.52 0.65 8.72
N ALA A 320 17.73 0.72 9.31
CA ALA A 320 17.88 0.76 10.76
C ALA A 320 17.27 2.03 11.40
N ALA A 321 17.22 3.14 10.68
CA ALA A 321 16.66 4.41 11.12
C ALA A 321 15.15 4.53 10.80
N ASP A 322 14.60 3.63 9.98
CA ASP A 322 13.21 3.66 9.53
C ASP A 322 12.24 3.46 10.70
N PRO A 323 11.12 4.20 10.74
CA PRO A 323 10.08 4.01 11.75
C PRO A 323 9.54 2.58 11.85
N ALA A 324 9.42 1.86 10.72
CA ALA A 324 8.93 0.48 10.67
C ALA A 324 9.83 -0.48 11.46
N ASN A 325 11.14 -0.23 11.52
CA ASN A 325 12.06 -1.04 12.34
C ASN A 325 11.71 -1.01 13.84
N ARG A 326 11.06 0.05 14.34
CA ARG A 326 10.73 0.20 15.76
C ARG A 326 9.65 -0.77 16.23
N THR A 327 8.79 -1.20 15.33
CA THR A 327 7.70 -2.15 15.59
C THR A 327 8.05 -3.57 15.13
N ASN A 328 9.22 -3.77 14.52
CA ASN A 328 9.71 -5.10 14.17
C ASN A 328 9.88 -5.96 15.43
N PRO A 329 9.55 -7.26 15.41
CA PRO A 329 9.70 -8.17 16.58
C PRO A 329 11.08 -8.16 17.24
N ARG A 330 12.12 -8.00 16.44
CA ARG A 330 13.49 -7.79 16.89
C ARG A 330 14.03 -6.52 16.26
N LEU A 331 14.36 -5.53 17.09
CA LEU A 331 15.01 -4.32 16.60
C LEU A 331 16.30 -4.70 15.85
N ALA A 332 16.34 -4.43 14.54
CA ALA A 332 17.49 -4.77 13.71
C ALA A 332 18.46 -3.59 13.64
N THR A 333 19.76 -3.88 13.76
CA THR A 333 20.83 -2.91 13.54
C THR A 333 21.16 -2.76 12.06
N ALA A 334 21.89 -1.72 11.68
CA ALA A 334 22.38 -1.57 10.31
C ALA A 334 23.22 -2.78 9.86
N ARG A 335 23.99 -3.38 10.79
CA ARG A 335 24.76 -4.60 10.50
C ARG A 335 23.86 -5.81 10.23
N ASP A 336 22.72 -5.93 10.94
CA ASP A 336 21.77 -7.00 10.70
C ASP A 336 21.11 -6.84 9.34
N TYR A 337 20.65 -5.63 8.99
CA TYR A 337 20.10 -5.34 7.68
C TYR A 337 21.09 -5.60 6.56
N GLU A 338 22.34 -5.14 6.68
CA GLU A 338 23.36 -5.39 5.67
C GLU A 338 23.61 -6.89 5.46
N ARG A 339 23.67 -7.67 6.56
CA ARG A 339 23.83 -9.13 6.49
C ARG A 339 22.64 -9.79 5.78
N ILE A 340 21.41 -9.38 6.11
CA ILE A 340 20.19 -9.90 5.48
C ILE A 340 20.15 -9.56 3.98
N MET A 341 20.39 -8.31 3.63
CA MET A 341 20.42 -7.86 2.24
C MET A 341 21.54 -8.54 1.44
N ARG A 342 22.70 -8.74 2.05
CA ARG A 342 23.83 -9.44 1.41
C ARG A 342 23.54 -10.92 1.15
N ALA A 343 22.79 -11.57 2.03
CA ALA A 343 22.33 -12.95 1.84
C ALA A 343 21.23 -13.05 0.76
N ALA A 344 20.58 -11.96 0.44
CA ALA A 344 19.57 -11.86 -0.61
C ALA A 344 20.13 -11.45 -1.99
N LEU A 345 21.44 -11.19 -2.13
CA LEU A 345 22.11 -10.98 -3.42
C LEU A 345 22.21 -12.30 -4.20
#